data_f190a942cf05912a8ea76aabb88578c6
#
_entry.id   f190a942cf05912a8ea76aabb88578c6
#
_cell.length_a   1.000
_cell.length_b   1.000
_cell.length_c   1.000
_cell.angle_alpha   90.00
_cell.angle_beta   90.00
_cell.angle_gamma   90.00
#
_symmetry.space_group_name_H-M   'P 1'
#
loop_
_entity.id
_entity.type
_entity.pdbx_description
1 polymer ?
#
loop_
_entity_poly.entity_id
_entity_poly.type
_entity_poly.pdbx_seq_one_letter_code
_entity_poly.pdbx_strand_id
1 'polypeptide(L)'
;MQHIAQPTNHLSLITTLLITNHLSLHHMARKNNSSDKDQELNELIADYEAAKKENKPLYLDGDQLADIADRYALSRRFDEAQEVINYGLELHPGHTDLMVEQAYLYLDTMQLQKAKNVAECITENYETEVKLLKAEILLNEGNLDEAEKLLDSIEDKESLNTILDVSYLYMDMGYPEKALPWLTLGIEEYKEEEDFLAAMADCYRSGDHDEQAIYIYNKLIDKNPYNASYWTGLAKSHFNRQEFEKTIEACDFALAADENFGEAHLMKAHSFFHLENESKAIQEYQLALKGQSIPPEFAHMFIGLAYTHLENWELGYQNYERALKFIGDEESPILTDIYSNEAYCLSKMGRYEEAHQICERAKEKTPESAELYLQEGYIYLEEKEIDKAKESWEVAIRCAPEAETLIRIGNYYLNYNMLENARMCLEEAKRLEPEHPSIDIRLASLCLIQQDYKGFEKYNQLLDPPLNLRDVQEAMALDCVDGAMRKKIDQFIQEIDEFKNEDSDEDEDEDEDENEYPDEKEND
;
A
#
# COMPACT_ATOMS: atom_id res chain seq x y z
N MET A 1 -1.32 16.67 -16.42
CA MET A 1 -0.54 15.64 -17.12
C MET A 1 0.93 15.53 -16.71
N GLN A 2 1.49 16.49 -16.00
CA GLN A 2 2.77 16.24 -15.29
C GLN A 2 2.64 15.09 -14.28
N HIS A 3 1.46 14.89 -13.68
CA HIS A 3 1.18 13.77 -12.77
C HIS A 3 0.98 12.39 -13.43
N ILE A 4 0.77 12.30 -14.76
CA ILE A 4 0.59 11.01 -15.45
C ILE A 4 1.93 10.34 -15.83
N ALA A 5 3.03 11.07 -15.81
CA ALA A 5 4.36 10.55 -16.13
C ALA A 5 5.19 10.13 -14.91
N GLN A 6 4.66 10.35 -13.71
CA GLN A 6 5.32 9.85 -12.52
C GLN A 6 5.06 8.34 -12.38
N PRO A 7 6.02 7.56 -11.87
CA PRO A 7 5.80 6.14 -11.62
C PRO A 7 4.60 5.97 -10.68
N THR A 8 3.46 5.55 -11.24
CA THR A 8 2.15 5.58 -10.57
C THR A 8 1.85 4.35 -9.70
N ASN A 9 2.86 3.60 -9.28
CA ASN A 9 2.66 2.48 -8.35
C ASN A 9 2.58 2.88 -6.87
N HIS A 10 2.30 4.16 -6.58
CA HIS A 10 2.27 4.66 -5.20
C HIS A 10 1.13 4.08 -4.36
N LEU A 11 -0.02 3.80 -4.96
CA LEU A 11 -1.14 3.18 -4.25
C LEU A 11 -0.82 1.74 -3.84
N SER A 12 -0.18 0.96 -4.70
CA SER A 12 0.22 -0.42 -4.38
C SER A 12 1.33 -0.43 -3.32
N LEU A 13 2.29 0.50 -3.37
CA LEU A 13 3.36 0.64 -2.38
C LEU A 13 2.82 1.11 -1.03
N ILE A 14 1.92 2.09 -1.01
CA ILE A 14 1.26 2.54 0.23
C ILE A 14 0.42 1.40 0.81
N THR A 15 -0.32 0.67 -0.03
CA THR A 15 -1.10 -0.49 0.40
C THR A 15 -0.20 -1.63 0.88
N THR A 16 0.88 -1.93 0.16
CA THR A 16 1.87 -2.94 0.58
C THR A 16 2.56 -2.52 1.86
N LEU A 17 2.88 -1.23 2.04
CA LEU A 17 3.50 -0.70 3.26
C LEU A 17 2.54 -0.60 4.45
N LEU A 18 1.27 -0.31 4.20
CA LEU A 18 0.22 -0.41 5.22
C LEU A 18 0.01 -1.88 5.63
N ILE A 19 0.24 -2.81 4.70
CA ILE A 19 0.21 -4.26 4.94
C ILE A 19 1.53 -4.74 5.59
N THR A 20 2.70 -4.28 5.16
CA THR A 20 4.02 -4.72 5.64
C THR A 20 4.57 -3.93 6.84
N ASN A 21 3.97 -2.78 7.23
CA ASN A 21 4.24 -2.15 8.54
C ASN A 21 3.64 -2.96 9.71
N HIS A 22 3.18 -4.14 9.42
CA HIS A 22 2.88 -5.13 10.42
C HIS A 22 4.20 -5.66 11.02
N LEU A 23 4.70 -4.97 12.04
CA LEU A 23 5.00 -5.74 13.26
C LEU A 23 3.74 -6.54 13.47
N SER A 24 3.80 -7.84 13.33
CA SER A 24 2.69 -8.76 13.39
C SER A 24 1.68 -8.25 14.43
N LEU A 25 0.43 -7.97 14.02
CA LEU A 25 -0.65 -7.61 14.95
C LEU A 25 -0.75 -8.69 16.03
N HIS A 26 -0.39 -9.93 15.68
CA HIS A 26 -0.22 -11.05 16.56
C HIS A 26 0.82 -10.79 17.68
N HIS A 27 1.96 -10.17 17.38
CA HIS A 27 2.93 -9.70 18.37
C HIS A 27 2.38 -8.57 19.26
N MET A 28 1.50 -7.70 18.71
CA MET A 28 0.85 -6.63 19.48
C MET A 28 -0.29 -7.17 20.37
N ALA A 29 -1.03 -8.20 19.93
CA ALA A 29 -2.09 -8.83 20.73
C ALA A 29 -1.56 -9.51 22.00
N ARG A 30 -0.32 -10.05 21.98
CA ARG A 30 0.36 -10.59 23.17
C ARG A 30 0.55 -9.56 24.29
N LYS A 31 0.33 -8.24 24.05
CA LYS A 31 0.71 -7.15 24.93
C LYS A 31 -0.38 -6.49 25.76
N ASN A 32 -1.61 -6.95 25.75
CA ASN A 32 -2.61 -6.44 26.71
C ASN A 32 -2.38 -6.98 28.12
N ASN A 33 -1.13 -6.92 28.58
CA ASN A 33 -0.77 -7.18 29.95
C ASN A 33 -0.80 -5.88 30.77
N SER A 34 -1.37 -5.94 31.97
CA SER A 34 -1.56 -4.83 32.89
C SER A 34 -0.29 -3.95 33.05
N SER A 35 -0.46 -2.66 33.26
CA SER A 35 0.63 -1.68 33.47
C SER A 35 1.68 -2.10 34.52
N ASP A 36 1.30 -2.97 35.45
CA ASP A 36 2.19 -3.48 36.50
C ASP A 36 3.22 -4.47 35.95
N LYS A 37 2.83 -5.36 35.02
CA LYS A 37 3.77 -6.30 34.37
C LYS A 37 4.76 -5.60 33.44
N ASP A 38 4.30 -4.54 32.75
CA ASP A 38 5.18 -3.73 31.92
C ASP A 38 6.26 -3.02 32.75
N GLN A 39 5.91 -2.57 33.96
CA GLN A 39 6.89 -1.94 34.84
C GLN A 39 7.92 -2.97 35.36
N GLU A 40 7.48 -4.14 35.75
CA GLU A 40 8.37 -5.24 36.18
C GLU A 40 9.32 -5.64 35.06
N LEU A 41 8.84 -5.78 33.83
CA LEU A 41 9.67 -6.12 32.68
C LEU A 41 10.69 -5.00 32.36
N ASN A 42 10.29 -3.72 32.43
CA ASN A 42 11.21 -2.62 32.22
C ASN A 42 12.32 -2.55 33.28
N GLU A 43 12.01 -2.87 34.57
CA GLU A 43 13.02 -2.99 35.63
C GLU A 43 13.97 -4.17 35.36
N LEU A 44 13.44 -5.30 34.90
CA LEU A 44 14.23 -6.47 34.52
C LEU A 44 15.18 -6.21 33.37
N ILE A 45 14.72 -5.49 32.34
CA ILE A 45 15.55 -5.07 31.21
C ILE A 45 16.66 -4.13 31.67
N ALA A 46 16.34 -3.15 32.53
CA ALA A 46 17.34 -2.24 33.08
C ALA A 46 18.42 -2.97 33.86
N ASP A 47 18.05 -3.96 34.67
CA ASP A 47 18.98 -4.81 35.43
C ASP A 47 19.86 -5.66 34.51
N TYR A 48 19.28 -6.23 33.44
CA TYR A 48 20.00 -6.99 32.42
C TYR A 48 21.02 -6.10 31.68
N GLU A 49 20.61 -4.91 31.21
CA GLU A 49 21.51 -3.97 30.54
C GLU A 49 22.64 -3.46 31.46
N ALA A 50 22.34 -3.20 32.73
CA ALA A 50 23.35 -2.82 33.72
C ALA A 50 24.37 -3.95 33.98
N ALA A 51 23.90 -5.18 34.16
CA ALA A 51 24.78 -6.34 34.36
C ALA A 51 25.67 -6.58 33.12
N LYS A 52 25.10 -6.50 31.92
CA LYS A 52 25.84 -6.60 30.65
C LYS A 52 26.91 -5.53 30.52
N LYS A 53 26.59 -4.27 30.84
CA LYS A 53 27.54 -3.15 30.78
C LYS A 53 28.70 -3.28 31.77
N GLU A 54 28.42 -3.84 32.94
CA GLU A 54 29.43 -4.10 34.00
C GLU A 54 30.15 -5.41 33.82
N ASN A 55 29.80 -6.20 32.80
CA ASN A 55 30.30 -7.56 32.59
C ASN A 55 30.15 -8.47 33.82
N LYS A 56 29.00 -8.32 34.51
CA LYS A 56 28.64 -9.13 35.69
C LYS A 56 27.68 -10.23 35.28
N PRO A 57 27.86 -11.44 35.81
CA PRO A 57 26.89 -12.52 35.59
C PRO A 57 25.56 -12.12 36.26
N LEU A 58 24.47 -12.12 35.52
CA LEU A 58 23.10 -12.04 36.01
C LEU A 58 22.41 -13.35 35.64
N TYR A 59 21.96 -14.07 36.63
CA TYR A 59 21.20 -15.29 36.39
C TYR A 59 19.71 -14.92 36.27
N LEU A 60 19.14 -15.17 35.11
CA LEU A 60 17.73 -15.08 34.82
C LEU A 60 17.22 -16.46 34.39
N ASP A 61 15.95 -16.75 34.65
CA ASP A 61 15.32 -17.94 34.10
C ASP A 61 15.01 -17.80 32.61
N GLY A 62 14.57 -18.91 31.99
CA GLY A 62 14.34 -18.94 30.54
C GLY A 62 13.20 -18.05 30.13
N ASP A 63 12.10 -17.98 30.90
CA ASP A 63 10.93 -17.17 30.63
C ASP A 63 11.29 -15.68 30.68
N GLN A 64 12.03 -15.23 31.69
CA GLN A 64 12.49 -13.85 31.82
C GLN A 64 13.38 -13.42 30.65
N LEU A 65 14.24 -14.32 30.16
CA LEU A 65 15.09 -14.04 29.01
C LEU A 65 14.27 -14.00 27.69
N ALA A 66 13.24 -14.83 27.58
CA ALA A 66 12.30 -14.79 26.45
C ALA A 66 11.51 -13.45 26.42
N ASP A 67 10.99 -13.01 27.58
CA ASP A 67 10.29 -11.73 27.71
C ASP A 67 11.18 -10.53 27.33
N ILE A 68 12.47 -10.56 27.73
CA ILE A 68 13.43 -9.51 27.34
C ILE A 68 13.68 -9.55 25.83
N ALA A 69 13.82 -10.74 25.23
CA ALA A 69 14.07 -10.91 23.81
C ALA A 69 12.88 -10.40 22.98
N ASP A 70 11.64 -10.78 23.36
CA ASP A 70 10.41 -10.28 22.76
C ASP A 70 10.37 -8.74 22.81
N ARG A 71 10.63 -8.13 23.97
CA ARG A 71 10.62 -6.67 24.11
C ARG A 71 11.65 -5.99 23.21
N TYR A 72 12.83 -6.57 23.01
CA TYR A 72 13.82 -6.04 22.09
C TYR A 72 13.38 -6.20 20.63
N ALA A 73 12.82 -7.36 20.25
CA ALA A 73 12.29 -7.61 18.92
C ALA A 73 11.18 -6.60 18.55
N LEU A 74 10.23 -6.39 19.47
CA LEU A 74 9.18 -5.39 19.33
C LEU A 74 9.69 -3.95 19.16
N SER A 75 10.83 -3.65 19.76
CA SER A 75 11.51 -2.35 19.61
C SER A 75 12.43 -2.31 18.39
N ARG A 76 12.38 -3.33 17.51
CA ARG A 76 13.26 -3.52 16.35
C ARG A 76 14.76 -3.57 16.69
N ARG A 77 15.08 -3.91 17.93
CA ARG A 77 16.45 -4.13 18.40
C ARG A 77 16.83 -5.59 18.18
N PHE A 78 16.80 -6.03 16.92
CA PHE A 78 16.95 -7.45 16.55
C PHE A 78 18.29 -8.05 16.95
N ASP A 79 19.38 -7.28 16.87
CA ASP A 79 20.70 -7.74 17.28
C ASP A 79 20.74 -8.02 18.78
N GLU A 80 20.16 -7.14 19.59
CA GLU A 80 20.08 -7.32 21.04
C GLU A 80 19.14 -8.46 21.43
N ALA A 81 18.01 -8.63 20.71
CA ALA A 81 17.13 -9.78 20.90
C ALA A 81 17.87 -11.09 20.62
N GLN A 82 18.61 -11.18 19.51
CA GLN A 82 19.41 -12.37 19.18
C GLN A 82 20.50 -12.65 20.23
N GLU A 83 21.14 -11.61 20.78
CA GLU A 83 22.13 -11.80 21.85
C GLU A 83 21.50 -12.38 23.13
N VAL A 84 20.32 -11.88 23.53
CA VAL A 84 19.58 -12.39 24.72
C VAL A 84 19.16 -13.83 24.50
N ILE A 85 18.61 -14.16 23.33
CA ILE A 85 18.21 -15.53 22.99
C ILE A 85 19.40 -16.47 23.03
N ASN A 86 20.52 -16.09 22.40
CA ASN A 86 21.74 -16.92 22.43
C ASN A 86 22.24 -17.17 23.87
N TYR A 87 22.29 -16.10 24.67
CA TYR A 87 22.67 -16.21 26.09
C TYR A 87 21.70 -17.10 26.85
N GLY A 88 20.39 -16.95 26.62
CA GLY A 88 19.35 -17.75 27.24
C GLY A 88 19.47 -19.24 26.91
N LEU A 89 19.68 -19.56 25.63
CA LEU A 89 19.83 -20.95 25.17
C LEU A 89 21.15 -21.60 25.61
N GLU A 90 22.21 -20.81 25.88
CA GLU A 90 23.43 -21.33 26.53
C GLU A 90 23.19 -21.72 28.00
N LEU A 91 22.38 -20.95 28.74
CA LEU A 91 22.03 -21.22 30.12
C LEU A 91 20.94 -22.29 30.26
N HIS A 92 19.96 -22.27 29.37
CA HIS A 92 18.75 -23.11 29.40
C HIS A 92 18.59 -23.83 28.04
N PRO A 93 19.43 -24.83 27.73
CA PRO A 93 19.40 -25.51 26.43
C PRO A 93 18.05 -26.21 26.21
N GLY A 94 17.40 -25.88 25.07
CA GLY A 94 16.12 -26.45 24.67
C GLY A 94 14.90 -25.85 25.38
N HIS A 95 15.02 -24.68 25.99
CA HIS A 95 13.90 -23.97 26.59
C HIS A 95 12.91 -23.53 25.49
N THR A 96 11.65 -23.93 25.60
CA THR A 96 10.62 -23.76 24.56
C THR A 96 10.40 -22.32 24.22
N ASP A 97 10.14 -21.43 25.16
CA ASP A 97 9.82 -20.03 24.91
C ASP A 97 10.99 -19.30 24.23
N LEU A 98 12.23 -19.55 24.66
CA LEU A 98 13.42 -19.01 23.97
C LEU A 98 13.56 -19.51 22.53
N MET A 99 13.18 -20.76 22.25
CA MET A 99 13.18 -21.30 20.89
C MET A 99 12.03 -20.70 20.06
N VAL A 100 10.89 -20.46 20.67
CA VAL A 100 9.76 -19.77 20.05
C VAL A 100 10.16 -18.35 19.66
N GLU A 101 10.74 -17.58 20.60
CA GLU A 101 11.23 -16.23 20.32
C GLU A 101 12.34 -16.21 19.24
N GLN A 102 13.22 -17.21 19.25
CA GLN A 102 14.23 -17.34 18.20
C GLN A 102 13.60 -17.57 16.81
N ALA A 103 12.56 -18.38 16.75
CA ALA A 103 11.88 -18.64 15.48
C ALA A 103 11.10 -17.41 14.99
N TYR A 104 10.42 -16.68 15.89
CA TYR A 104 9.78 -15.40 15.56
C TYR A 104 10.80 -14.36 15.10
N LEU A 105 11.94 -14.21 15.77
CA LEU A 105 12.99 -13.30 15.32
C LEU A 105 13.50 -13.64 13.91
N TYR A 106 13.56 -14.93 13.54
CA TYR A 106 13.89 -15.33 12.19
C TYR A 106 12.77 -15.04 11.19
N LEU A 107 11.48 -15.10 11.58
CA LEU A 107 10.36 -14.67 10.74
C LEU A 107 10.41 -13.15 10.52
N ASP A 108 10.59 -12.35 11.56
CA ASP A 108 10.71 -10.90 11.50
C ASP A 108 11.87 -10.41 10.62
N THR A 109 12.94 -11.21 10.58
CA THR A 109 14.11 -10.94 9.73
C THR A 109 14.09 -11.68 8.39
N MET A 110 12.90 -12.16 7.95
CA MET A 110 12.66 -12.81 6.66
C MET A 110 13.51 -14.09 6.42
N GLN A 111 13.93 -14.78 7.51
CA GLN A 111 14.75 -15.97 7.46
C GLN A 111 13.91 -17.25 7.66
N LEU A 112 12.86 -17.43 6.86
CA LEU A 112 11.84 -18.49 7.00
C LEU A 112 12.44 -19.89 7.21
N GLN A 113 13.49 -20.26 6.46
CA GLN A 113 14.10 -21.59 6.60
C GLN A 113 14.76 -21.80 7.96
N LYS A 114 15.33 -20.76 8.57
CA LYS A 114 15.89 -20.86 9.94
C LYS A 114 14.78 -20.95 10.97
N ALA A 115 13.72 -20.16 10.84
CA ALA A 115 12.56 -20.25 11.70
C ALA A 115 11.98 -21.68 11.71
N LYS A 116 11.80 -22.26 10.53
CA LYS A 116 11.32 -23.63 10.37
C LYS A 116 12.23 -24.66 11.07
N ASN A 117 13.54 -24.56 10.85
CA ASN A 117 14.50 -25.48 11.47
C ASN A 117 14.45 -25.42 13.01
N VAL A 118 14.27 -24.23 13.59
CA VAL A 118 14.12 -24.06 15.03
C VAL A 118 12.79 -24.66 15.50
N ALA A 119 11.68 -24.34 14.83
CA ALA A 119 10.35 -24.82 15.17
C ALA A 119 10.23 -26.37 15.10
N GLU A 120 10.98 -27.02 14.19
CA GLU A 120 11.05 -28.49 14.09
C GLU A 120 11.79 -29.12 15.30
N CYS A 121 12.67 -28.37 15.96
CA CYS A 121 13.39 -28.83 17.15
C CYS A 121 12.56 -28.71 18.45
N ILE A 122 11.46 -27.95 18.42
CA ILE A 122 10.57 -27.81 19.58
C ILE A 122 9.77 -29.09 19.79
N THR A 123 9.88 -29.69 20.96
CA THR A 123 9.24 -30.98 21.30
C THR A 123 7.85 -30.83 21.91
N GLU A 124 7.54 -29.66 22.47
CA GLU A 124 6.29 -29.36 23.19
C GLU A 124 5.19 -28.91 22.24
N ASN A 125 4.83 -29.79 21.28
CA ASN A 125 3.90 -29.51 20.21
C ASN A 125 2.43 -29.32 20.63
N TYR A 126 2.12 -29.50 21.91
CA TYR A 126 0.77 -29.36 22.47
C TYR A 126 0.46 -27.91 22.87
N GLU A 127 1.46 -27.10 23.11
CA GLU A 127 1.30 -25.72 23.53
C GLU A 127 0.68 -24.86 22.42
N THR A 128 -0.25 -23.98 22.79
CA THR A 128 -0.96 -23.11 21.86
C THR A 128 0.02 -22.23 21.09
N GLU A 129 0.99 -21.65 21.76
CA GLU A 129 2.00 -20.77 21.19
C GLU A 129 2.88 -21.47 20.15
N VAL A 130 3.30 -22.71 20.42
CA VAL A 130 4.05 -23.52 19.46
C VAL A 130 3.20 -23.86 18.24
N LYS A 131 1.88 -24.09 18.42
CA LYS A 131 0.96 -24.32 17.31
C LYS A 131 0.78 -23.05 16.47
N LEU A 132 0.67 -21.88 17.10
CA LEU A 132 0.59 -20.60 16.43
C LEU A 132 1.84 -20.32 15.59
N LEU A 133 3.04 -20.45 16.18
CA LEU A 133 4.31 -20.32 15.45
C LEU A 133 4.38 -21.26 14.24
N LYS A 134 4.04 -22.54 14.41
CA LYS A 134 4.07 -23.51 13.31
C LYS A 134 3.02 -23.22 12.25
N ALA A 135 1.85 -22.72 12.63
CA ALA A 135 0.82 -22.29 11.70
C ALA A 135 1.28 -21.07 10.89
N GLU A 136 1.95 -20.11 11.54
CA GLU A 136 2.52 -18.94 10.86
C GLU A 136 3.57 -19.34 9.82
N ILE A 137 4.47 -20.26 10.17
CA ILE A 137 5.45 -20.82 9.23
C ILE A 137 4.75 -21.48 8.03
N LEU A 138 3.71 -22.29 8.28
CA LEU A 138 2.93 -22.94 7.21
C LEU A 138 2.21 -21.93 6.30
N LEU A 139 1.66 -20.87 6.87
CA LEU A 139 1.01 -19.79 6.12
C LEU A 139 2.03 -19.05 5.25
N ASN A 140 3.22 -18.75 5.78
CA ASN A 140 4.32 -18.17 5.00
C ASN A 140 4.82 -19.09 3.87
N GLU A 141 4.67 -20.42 4.00
CA GLU A 141 4.94 -21.38 2.92
C GLU A 141 3.76 -21.53 1.93
N GLY A 142 2.63 -20.86 2.16
CA GLY A 142 1.41 -20.99 1.35
C GLY A 142 0.60 -22.25 1.66
N ASN A 143 0.87 -22.95 2.75
CA ASN A 143 0.23 -24.22 3.16
C ASN A 143 -0.99 -23.97 4.05
N LEU A 144 -2.00 -23.26 3.54
CA LEU A 144 -3.19 -22.86 4.28
C LEU A 144 -3.94 -24.05 4.92
N ASP A 145 -4.17 -25.14 4.16
CA ASP A 145 -4.92 -26.31 4.63
C ASP A 145 -4.27 -27.00 5.84
N GLU A 146 -2.94 -27.00 5.93
CA GLU A 146 -2.19 -27.61 7.03
C GLU A 146 -2.19 -26.69 8.24
N ALA A 147 -2.07 -25.39 8.02
CA ALA A 147 -2.17 -24.38 9.07
C ALA A 147 -3.56 -24.43 9.75
N GLU A 148 -4.64 -24.47 8.97
CA GLU A 148 -6.01 -24.61 9.50
C GLU A 148 -6.16 -25.85 10.38
N LYS A 149 -5.71 -27.02 9.93
CA LYS A 149 -5.79 -28.25 10.72
C LYS A 149 -5.01 -28.16 12.03
N LEU A 150 -3.87 -27.46 12.00
CA LEU A 150 -3.04 -27.26 13.19
C LEU A 150 -3.74 -26.33 14.18
N LEU A 151 -4.23 -25.18 13.75
CA LEU A 151 -4.99 -24.23 14.56
C LEU A 151 -6.27 -24.88 15.10
N ASP A 152 -6.96 -25.67 14.27
CA ASP A 152 -8.12 -26.44 14.70
C ASP A 152 -7.82 -27.51 15.76
N SER A 153 -6.57 -27.89 15.95
CA SER A 153 -6.14 -28.83 16.99
C SER A 153 -5.91 -28.17 18.36
N ILE A 154 -6.03 -26.83 18.47
CA ILE A 154 -5.93 -26.11 19.75
C ILE A 154 -7.09 -26.53 20.65
N GLU A 155 -6.79 -26.85 21.91
CA GLU A 155 -7.81 -27.38 22.86
C GLU A 155 -8.68 -26.25 23.42
N ASP A 156 -8.09 -25.11 23.79
CA ASP A 156 -8.78 -23.98 24.40
C ASP A 156 -9.15 -22.90 23.35
N LYS A 157 -10.02 -23.28 22.42
CA LYS A 157 -10.46 -22.41 21.31
C LYS A 157 -11.36 -21.26 21.73
N GLU A 158 -12.03 -21.39 22.87
CA GLU A 158 -13.02 -20.43 23.34
C GLU A 158 -12.39 -19.37 24.26
N SER A 159 -11.12 -19.50 24.63
CA SER A 159 -10.45 -18.47 25.43
C SER A 159 -10.23 -17.21 24.61
N LEU A 160 -10.39 -16.04 25.25
CA LEU A 160 -10.19 -14.75 24.60
C LEU A 160 -8.81 -14.67 23.92
N ASN A 161 -7.75 -15.06 24.62
CA ASN A 161 -6.40 -14.99 24.10
C ASN A 161 -6.23 -15.82 22.83
N THR A 162 -6.69 -17.09 22.84
CA THR A 162 -6.62 -17.96 21.65
C THR A 162 -7.39 -17.38 20.47
N ILE A 163 -8.61 -16.85 20.73
CA ILE A 163 -9.41 -16.22 19.69
C ILE A 163 -8.68 -15.03 19.08
N LEU A 164 -8.10 -14.17 19.90
CA LEU A 164 -7.36 -12.99 19.46
C LEU A 164 -6.11 -13.40 18.68
N ASP A 165 -5.29 -14.28 19.24
CA ASP A 165 -4.02 -14.69 18.64
C ASP A 165 -4.23 -15.33 17.26
N VAL A 166 -5.19 -16.25 17.13
CA VAL A 166 -5.49 -16.88 15.83
C VAL A 166 -6.09 -15.89 14.85
N SER A 167 -6.95 -14.99 15.33
CA SER A 167 -7.58 -13.98 14.45
C SER A 167 -6.56 -13.00 13.91
N TYR A 168 -5.67 -12.50 14.75
CA TYR A 168 -4.59 -11.62 14.32
C TYR A 168 -3.60 -12.33 13.39
N LEU A 169 -3.25 -13.59 13.67
CA LEU A 169 -2.42 -14.39 12.78
C LEU A 169 -3.01 -14.47 11.37
N TYR A 170 -4.31 -14.78 11.25
CA TYR A 170 -4.94 -14.82 9.93
C TYR A 170 -5.02 -13.46 9.26
N MET A 171 -5.29 -12.38 10.01
CA MET A 171 -5.30 -11.02 9.46
C MET A 171 -3.93 -10.59 8.95
N ASP A 172 -2.87 -10.87 9.71
CA ASP A 172 -1.48 -10.58 9.33
C ASP A 172 -1.04 -11.33 8.08
N MET A 173 -1.53 -12.54 7.91
CA MET A 173 -1.25 -13.36 6.73
C MET A 173 -2.17 -13.03 5.53
N GLY A 174 -3.06 -12.04 5.66
CA GLY A 174 -3.96 -11.60 4.58
C GLY A 174 -5.19 -12.49 4.38
N TYR A 175 -5.63 -13.22 5.41
CA TYR A 175 -6.81 -14.09 5.39
C TYR A 175 -7.90 -13.63 6.38
N PRO A 176 -8.41 -12.40 6.31
CA PRO A 176 -9.40 -11.90 7.27
C PRO A 176 -10.69 -12.73 7.29
N GLU A 177 -11.05 -13.37 6.16
CA GLU A 177 -12.19 -14.27 6.06
C GLU A 177 -12.04 -15.55 6.92
N LYS A 178 -10.80 -15.92 7.28
CA LYS A 178 -10.49 -17.04 8.20
C LYS A 178 -10.45 -16.59 9.67
N ALA A 179 -10.20 -15.30 9.93
CA ALA A 179 -10.26 -14.73 11.26
C ALA A 179 -11.70 -14.61 11.79
N LEU A 180 -12.65 -14.23 10.92
CA LEU A 180 -14.04 -14.00 11.31
C LEU A 180 -14.73 -15.20 11.99
N PRO A 181 -14.58 -16.46 11.55
CA PRO A 181 -15.11 -17.63 12.26
C PRO A 181 -14.59 -17.75 13.70
N TRP A 182 -13.31 -17.48 13.96
CA TRP A 182 -12.72 -17.51 15.30
C TRP A 182 -13.31 -16.44 16.21
N LEU A 183 -13.39 -15.20 15.71
CA LEU A 183 -14.06 -14.11 16.44
C LEU A 183 -15.54 -14.44 16.72
N THR A 184 -16.23 -15.16 15.83
CA THR A 184 -17.60 -15.57 16.04
C THR A 184 -17.75 -16.51 17.24
N LEU A 185 -16.75 -17.33 17.59
CA LEU A 185 -16.77 -18.21 18.78
C LEU A 185 -16.91 -17.40 20.09
N GLY A 186 -16.25 -16.24 20.16
CA GLY A 186 -16.23 -15.40 21.37
C GLY A 186 -17.36 -14.35 21.46
N ILE A 187 -18.22 -14.22 20.44
CA ILE A 187 -19.12 -13.07 20.33
C ILE A 187 -20.12 -12.95 21.48
N GLU A 188 -20.63 -14.08 21.98
CA GLU A 188 -21.61 -14.06 23.10
C GLU A 188 -20.96 -13.75 24.45
N GLU A 189 -19.70 -14.14 24.64
CA GLU A 189 -18.97 -14.02 25.89
C GLU A 189 -18.21 -12.70 25.99
N TYR A 190 -17.52 -12.29 24.89
CA TYR A 190 -16.56 -11.17 24.90
C TYR A 190 -17.03 -9.91 24.17
N LYS A 191 -18.31 -9.80 23.78
CA LYS A 191 -18.86 -8.65 23.02
C LYS A 191 -18.71 -7.28 23.69
N GLU A 192 -18.39 -7.24 24.97
CA GLU A 192 -18.16 -5.99 25.73
C GLU A 192 -16.67 -5.78 26.07
N GLU A 193 -15.81 -6.75 25.78
CA GLU A 193 -14.37 -6.63 26.00
C GLU A 193 -13.76 -5.74 24.91
N GLU A 194 -12.94 -4.77 25.30
CA GLU A 194 -12.37 -3.79 24.39
C GLU A 194 -11.43 -4.45 23.37
N ASP A 195 -10.60 -5.39 23.81
CA ASP A 195 -9.65 -6.09 22.94
C ASP A 195 -10.35 -6.96 21.89
N PHE A 196 -11.45 -7.60 22.29
CA PHE A 196 -12.27 -8.38 21.37
C PHE A 196 -12.97 -7.48 20.32
N LEU A 197 -13.52 -6.36 20.76
CA LEU A 197 -14.12 -5.38 19.85
C LEU A 197 -13.08 -4.77 18.90
N ALA A 198 -11.85 -4.50 19.38
CA ALA A 198 -10.77 -4.00 18.56
C ALA A 198 -10.39 -5.03 17.47
N ALA A 199 -10.22 -6.30 17.84
CA ALA A 199 -9.94 -7.38 16.89
C ALA A 199 -11.06 -7.56 15.86
N MET A 200 -12.34 -7.43 16.29
CA MET A 200 -13.49 -7.45 15.36
C MET A 200 -13.44 -6.29 14.37
N ALA A 201 -13.11 -5.07 14.84
CA ALA A 201 -12.99 -3.90 13.99
C ALA A 201 -11.83 -4.04 12.99
N ASP A 202 -10.68 -4.52 13.46
CA ASP A 202 -9.51 -4.79 12.62
C ASP A 202 -9.81 -5.86 11.56
N CYS A 203 -10.54 -6.92 11.93
CA CYS A 203 -10.95 -7.98 11.02
C CYS A 203 -11.88 -7.44 9.91
N TYR A 204 -12.88 -6.64 10.28
CA TYR A 204 -13.75 -6.01 9.29
C TYR A 204 -12.99 -5.08 8.36
N ARG A 205 -12.10 -4.24 8.90
CA ARG A 205 -11.25 -3.34 8.10
C ARG A 205 -10.34 -4.11 7.13
N SER A 206 -9.70 -5.18 7.60
CA SER A 206 -8.82 -6.03 6.77
C SER A 206 -9.59 -6.80 5.68
N GLY A 207 -10.89 -7.02 5.87
CA GLY A 207 -11.80 -7.65 4.90
C GLY A 207 -12.56 -6.65 4.03
N ASP A 208 -12.10 -5.40 3.92
CA ASP A 208 -12.74 -4.32 3.15
C ASP A 208 -14.18 -3.98 3.59
N HIS A 209 -14.51 -4.28 4.84
CA HIS A 209 -15.80 -3.96 5.46
C HIS A 209 -15.70 -2.72 6.35
N ASP A 210 -15.21 -1.61 5.80
CA ASP A 210 -14.86 -0.40 6.55
C ASP A 210 -16.05 0.24 7.29
N GLU A 211 -17.29 0.10 6.79
CA GLU A 211 -18.46 0.65 7.49
C GLU A 211 -18.71 -0.04 8.84
N GLN A 212 -18.54 -1.35 8.89
CA GLN A 212 -18.65 -2.13 10.12
C GLN A 212 -17.48 -1.82 11.07
N ALA A 213 -16.27 -1.69 10.54
CA ALA A 213 -15.10 -1.28 11.31
C ALA A 213 -15.30 0.11 11.94
N ILE A 214 -15.73 1.10 11.18
CA ILE A 214 -16.04 2.47 11.65
C ILE A 214 -17.07 2.44 12.78
N TYR A 215 -18.13 1.64 12.64
CA TYR A 215 -19.14 1.52 13.68
C TYR A 215 -18.57 1.01 15.00
N ILE A 216 -17.70 -0.01 14.94
CA ILE A 216 -17.11 -0.61 16.15
C ILE A 216 -16.04 0.31 16.75
N TYR A 217 -15.18 0.94 15.94
CA TYR A 217 -14.20 1.91 16.45
C TYR A 217 -14.89 3.09 17.15
N ASN A 218 -15.99 3.62 16.61
CA ASN A 218 -16.76 4.66 17.32
C ASN A 218 -17.29 4.17 18.67
N LYS A 219 -17.77 2.91 18.75
CA LYS A 219 -18.20 2.32 20.04
C LYS A 219 -17.03 2.19 21.03
N LEU A 220 -15.83 1.84 20.57
CA LEU A 220 -14.61 1.78 21.37
C LEU A 220 -14.18 3.17 21.86
N ILE A 221 -14.22 4.16 20.98
CA ILE A 221 -13.91 5.56 21.30
C ILE A 221 -14.88 6.12 22.33
N ASP A 222 -16.18 5.80 22.24
CA ASP A 222 -17.17 6.18 23.24
C ASP A 222 -16.85 5.58 24.63
N LYS A 223 -16.27 4.37 24.68
CA LYS A 223 -15.84 3.74 25.92
C LYS A 223 -14.52 4.34 26.45
N ASN A 224 -13.55 4.52 25.57
CA ASN A 224 -12.20 4.98 25.92
C ASN A 224 -11.67 6.00 24.89
N PRO A 225 -12.04 7.28 24.99
CA PRO A 225 -11.65 8.30 24.03
C PRO A 225 -10.16 8.69 24.07
N TYR A 226 -9.42 8.23 25.09
CA TYR A 226 -7.99 8.50 25.25
C TYR A 226 -7.08 7.40 24.68
N ASN A 227 -7.65 6.37 24.07
CA ASN A 227 -6.87 5.34 23.39
C ASN A 227 -6.57 5.78 21.94
N ALA A 228 -5.33 6.17 21.69
CA ALA A 228 -4.88 6.63 20.37
C ALA A 228 -5.05 5.55 19.27
N SER A 229 -4.93 4.25 19.61
CA SER A 229 -5.07 3.15 18.65
C SER A 229 -6.48 3.06 18.08
N TYR A 230 -7.53 3.35 18.86
CA TYR A 230 -8.90 3.33 18.37
C TYR A 230 -9.18 4.44 17.36
N TRP A 231 -8.66 5.63 17.62
CA TRP A 231 -8.73 6.75 16.68
C TRP A 231 -7.94 6.46 15.40
N THR A 232 -6.79 5.80 15.51
CA THR A 232 -5.98 5.42 14.34
C THR A 232 -6.64 4.29 13.55
N GLY A 233 -7.27 3.31 14.21
CA GLY A 233 -8.09 2.30 13.54
C GLY A 233 -9.25 2.92 12.75
N LEU A 234 -9.95 3.90 13.36
CA LEU A 234 -10.98 4.70 12.67
C LEU A 234 -10.39 5.46 11.47
N ALA A 235 -9.22 6.09 11.65
CA ALA A 235 -8.51 6.80 10.58
C ALA A 235 -8.17 5.88 9.41
N LYS A 236 -7.65 4.68 9.66
CA LYS A 236 -7.35 3.68 8.62
C LYS A 236 -8.60 3.28 7.83
N SER A 237 -9.74 3.08 8.50
CA SER A 237 -10.99 2.76 7.83
C SER A 237 -11.50 3.91 6.96
N HIS A 238 -11.36 5.17 7.40
CA HIS A 238 -11.67 6.33 6.55
C HIS A 238 -10.69 6.46 5.38
N PHE A 239 -9.40 6.14 5.59
CA PHE A 239 -8.39 6.16 4.54
C PHE A 239 -8.69 5.14 3.43
N ASN A 240 -9.07 3.90 3.77
CA ASN A 240 -9.48 2.88 2.80
C ASN A 240 -10.66 3.36 1.94
N ARG A 241 -11.58 4.12 2.54
CA ARG A 241 -12.71 4.74 1.83
C ARG A 241 -12.35 6.01 1.07
N GLN A 242 -11.06 6.39 1.04
CA GLN A 242 -10.55 7.63 0.42
C GLN A 242 -11.14 8.91 1.03
N GLU A 243 -11.60 8.86 2.27
CA GLU A 243 -12.14 10.00 3.03
C GLU A 243 -11.00 10.71 3.79
N PHE A 244 -10.03 11.28 3.04
CA PHE A 244 -8.75 11.75 3.58
C PHE A 244 -8.89 12.86 4.63
N GLU A 245 -9.85 13.76 4.51
CA GLU A 245 -10.11 14.78 5.51
C GLU A 245 -10.57 14.19 6.84
N LYS A 246 -11.43 13.16 6.82
CA LYS A 246 -11.86 12.46 8.04
C LYS A 246 -10.72 11.65 8.63
N THR A 247 -9.86 11.08 7.80
CA THR A 247 -8.63 10.42 8.25
C THR A 247 -7.76 11.37 9.05
N ILE A 248 -7.53 12.59 8.53
CA ILE A 248 -6.74 13.62 9.23
C ILE A 248 -7.39 14.00 10.55
N GLU A 249 -8.73 14.21 10.57
CA GLU A 249 -9.45 14.56 11.79
C GLU A 249 -9.31 13.46 12.86
N ALA A 250 -9.49 12.19 12.50
CA ALA A 250 -9.32 11.07 13.43
C ALA A 250 -7.87 10.97 13.93
N CYS A 251 -6.88 11.18 13.07
CA CYS A 251 -5.47 11.24 13.49
C CYS A 251 -5.19 12.41 14.44
N ASP A 252 -5.83 13.57 14.26
CA ASP A 252 -5.69 14.70 15.18
C ASP A 252 -6.20 14.36 16.59
N PHE A 253 -7.28 13.58 16.69
CA PHE A 253 -7.76 13.06 17.98
C PHE A 253 -6.81 12.00 18.56
N ALA A 254 -6.23 11.12 17.73
CA ALA A 254 -5.21 10.17 18.18
C ALA A 254 -4.00 10.90 18.79
N LEU A 255 -3.50 11.94 18.11
CA LEU A 255 -2.38 12.77 18.57
C LEU A 255 -2.73 13.65 19.78
N ALA A 256 -4.00 13.99 19.98
CA ALA A 256 -4.44 14.66 21.20
C ALA A 256 -4.46 13.71 22.41
N ALA A 257 -4.66 12.41 22.18
CA ALA A 257 -4.56 11.38 23.20
C ALA A 257 -3.10 10.99 23.51
N ASP A 258 -2.27 10.87 22.47
CA ASP A 258 -0.83 10.62 22.56
C ASP A 258 -0.08 11.42 21.49
N GLU A 259 0.59 12.49 21.88
CA GLU A 259 1.32 13.39 20.96
C GLU A 259 2.48 12.73 20.21
N ASN A 260 2.96 11.57 20.68
CA ASN A 260 4.05 10.81 20.06
C ASN A 260 3.55 9.57 19.30
N PHE A 261 2.24 9.42 19.09
CA PHE A 261 1.69 8.27 18.37
C PHE A 261 2.03 8.34 16.87
N GLY A 262 3.17 7.79 16.52
CA GLY A 262 3.76 8.00 15.20
C GLY A 262 2.97 7.38 14.05
N GLU A 263 2.15 6.37 14.30
CA GLU A 263 1.26 5.82 13.29
C GLU A 263 0.20 6.84 12.82
N ALA A 264 -0.30 7.67 13.74
CA ALA A 264 -1.20 8.77 13.38
C ALA A 264 -0.49 9.83 12.51
N HIS A 265 0.78 10.15 12.80
CA HIS A 265 1.58 11.01 11.93
C HIS A 265 1.75 10.41 10.53
N LEU A 266 1.99 9.10 10.44
CA LEU A 266 2.15 8.42 9.16
C LEU A 266 0.85 8.47 8.33
N MET A 267 -0.30 8.17 8.95
CA MET A 267 -1.61 8.22 8.29
C MET A 267 -1.98 9.64 7.83
N LYS A 268 -1.68 10.66 8.65
CA LYS A 268 -1.83 12.08 8.26
C LYS A 268 -0.94 12.42 7.06
N ALA A 269 0.31 11.97 7.07
CA ALA A 269 1.24 12.24 5.98
C ALA A 269 0.71 11.68 4.66
N HIS A 270 0.26 10.41 4.66
CA HIS A 270 -0.34 9.79 3.48
C HIS A 270 -1.60 10.54 3.02
N SER A 271 -2.47 10.93 3.96
CA SER A 271 -3.69 11.67 3.62
C SER A 271 -3.39 13.05 3.03
N PHE A 272 -2.43 13.79 3.58
CA PHE A 272 -1.99 15.06 3.01
C PHE A 272 -1.37 14.89 1.61
N PHE A 273 -0.64 13.81 1.40
CA PHE A 273 -0.07 13.49 0.09
C PHE A 273 -1.17 13.24 -0.96
N HIS A 274 -2.21 12.48 -0.62
CA HIS A 274 -3.36 12.26 -1.50
C HIS A 274 -4.18 13.53 -1.75
N LEU A 275 -4.20 14.47 -0.81
CA LEU A 275 -4.81 15.79 -0.97
C LEU A 275 -3.88 16.82 -1.65
N GLU A 276 -2.80 16.36 -2.29
CA GLU A 276 -1.82 17.22 -2.98
C GLU A 276 -1.23 18.32 -2.09
N ASN A 277 -1.06 18.00 -0.79
CA ASN A 277 -0.44 18.90 0.19
C ASN A 277 0.90 18.34 0.67
N GLU A 278 1.83 18.23 -0.26
CA GLU A 278 3.14 17.61 -0.05
C GLU A 278 3.94 18.30 1.06
N SER A 279 3.78 19.61 1.21
CA SER A 279 4.48 20.35 2.26
C SER A 279 4.08 19.91 3.67
N LYS A 280 2.80 19.61 3.89
CA LYS A 280 2.33 19.05 5.17
C LYS A 280 2.68 17.56 5.27
N ALA A 281 2.56 16.81 4.17
CA ALA A 281 2.96 15.41 4.15
C ALA A 281 4.42 15.23 4.60
N ILE A 282 5.34 16.04 4.08
CA ILE A 282 6.77 16.02 4.48
C ILE A 282 6.93 16.27 5.98
N GLN A 283 6.20 17.24 6.56
CA GLN A 283 6.28 17.52 8.00
C GLN A 283 5.83 16.32 8.83
N GLU A 284 4.73 15.72 8.47
CA GLU A 284 4.17 14.56 9.20
C GLU A 284 5.05 13.31 9.03
N TYR A 285 5.63 13.05 7.84
CA TYR A 285 6.62 11.97 7.65
C TYR A 285 7.87 12.19 8.53
N GLN A 286 8.34 13.43 8.68
CA GLN A 286 9.46 13.75 9.55
C GLN A 286 9.14 13.51 11.04
N LEU A 287 7.89 13.76 11.46
CA LEU A 287 7.44 13.47 12.81
C LEU A 287 7.32 11.96 13.05
N ALA A 288 6.77 11.22 12.10
CA ALA A 288 6.71 9.75 12.15
C ALA A 288 8.12 9.12 12.23
N LEU A 289 9.07 9.64 11.45
CA LEU A 289 10.47 9.21 11.49
C LEU A 289 11.12 9.51 12.86
N LYS A 290 10.90 10.70 13.40
CA LYS A 290 11.42 11.07 14.73
C LYS A 290 10.85 10.20 15.84
N GLY A 291 9.58 9.80 15.73
CA GLY A 291 8.90 8.89 16.64
C GLY A 291 9.26 7.41 16.42
N GLN A 292 10.14 7.09 15.48
CA GLN A 292 10.55 5.71 15.12
C GLN A 292 9.37 4.80 14.71
N SER A 293 8.28 5.40 14.22
CA SER A 293 7.07 4.68 13.83
C SER A 293 7.09 4.21 12.37
N ILE A 294 8.12 4.59 11.64
CA ILE A 294 8.39 4.18 10.27
C ILE A 294 9.89 3.90 10.13
N PRO A 295 10.31 2.84 9.43
CA PRO A 295 11.70 2.62 9.10
C PRO A 295 12.28 3.80 8.31
N PRO A 296 13.53 4.21 8.59
CA PRO A 296 14.14 5.39 7.97
C PRO A 296 14.15 5.35 6.45
N GLU A 297 14.37 4.18 5.85
CA GLU A 297 14.40 3.99 4.40
C GLU A 297 13.06 4.33 3.75
N PHE A 298 11.94 3.91 4.36
CA PHE A 298 10.60 4.24 3.88
C PHE A 298 10.26 5.71 4.10
N ALA A 299 10.58 6.25 5.28
CA ALA A 299 10.35 7.67 5.55
C ALA A 299 11.06 8.56 4.53
N HIS A 300 12.34 8.27 4.25
CA HIS A 300 13.11 9.02 3.26
C HIS A 300 12.59 8.80 1.84
N MET A 301 12.11 7.61 1.48
CA MET A 301 11.48 7.36 0.19
C MET A 301 10.23 8.24 0.01
N PHE A 302 9.31 8.28 0.99
CA PHE A 302 8.10 9.10 0.89
C PHE A 302 8.38 10.60 0.91
N ILE A 303 9.35 11.05 1.72
CA ILE A 303 9.79 12.46 1.70
C ILE A 303 10.41 12.81 0.35
N GLY A 304 11.21 11.90 -0.22
CA GLY A 304 11.77 12.04 -1.57
C GLY A 304 10.69 12.19 -2.62
N LEU A 305 9.64 11.35 -2.55
CA LEU A 305 8.51 11.39 -3.43
C LEU A 305 7.74 12.71 -3.34
N ALA A 306 7.46 13.17 -2.12
CA ALA A 306 6.78 14.44 -1.91
C ALA A 306 7.60 15.64 -2.46
N TYR A 307 8.94 15.62 -2.33
CA TYR A 307 9.78 16.62 -2.98
C TYR A 307 9.79 16.50 -4.51
N THR A 308 9.71 15.29 -5.05
CA THR A 308 9.60 15.06 -6.50
C THR A 308 8.30 15.64 -7.04
N HIS A 309 7.18 15.50 -6.32
CA HIS A 309 5.91 16.13 -6.67
C HIS A 309 5.97 17.67 -6.62
N LEU A 310 6.70 18.22 -5.67
CA LEU A 310 6.97 19.66 -5.60
C LEU A 310 8.00 20.13 -6.65
N GLU A 311 8.41 19.28 -7.58
CA GLU A 311 9.45 19.55 -8.58
C GLU A 311 10.80 19.97 -7.97
N ASN A 312 11.02 19.61 -6.70
CA ASN A 312 12.29 19.86 -6.03
C ASN A 312 13.22 18.66 -6.18
N TRP A 313 13.71 18.47 -7.41
CA TRP A 313 14.47 17.31 -7.83
C TRP A 313 15.71 17.04 -6.99
N GLU A 314 16.41 18.09 -6.56
CA GLU A 314 17.61 17.96 -5.74
C GLU A 314 17.30 17.40 -4.35
N LEU A 315 16.25 17.88 -3.68
CA LEU A 315 15.84 17.36 -2.37
C LEU A 315 15.21 15.96 -2.50
N GLY A 316 14.50 15.69 -3.60
CA GLY A 316 14.03 14.35 -3.93
C GLY A 316 15.19 13.36 -4.01
N TYR A 317 16.16 13.65 -4.88
CA TYR A 317 17.39 12.86 -5.06
C TYR A 317 18.12 12.59 -3.72
N GLN A 318 18.36 13.64 -2.92
CA GLN A 318 19.05 13.50 -1.63
C GLN A 318 18.32 12.59 -0.64
N ASN A 319 16.99 12.59 -0.66
CA ASN A 319 16.23 11.71 0.20
C ASN A 319 16.27 10.25 -0.29
N TYR A 320 16.21 10.00 -1.60
CA TYR A 320 16.41 8.66 -2.15
C TYR A 320 17.81 8.11 -1.84
N GLU A 321 18.87 8.92 -1.97
CA GLU A 321 20.22 8.53 -1.51
C GLU A 321 20.27 8.16 -0.02
N ARG A 322 19.53 8.89 0.83
CA ARG A 322 19.44 8.55 2.27
C ARG A 322 18.73 7.23 2.48
N ALA A 323 17.61 7.00 1.79
CA ALA A 323 16.89 5.73 1.86
C ALA A 323 17.82 4.56 1.50
N LEU A 324 18.57 4.65 0.39
CA LEU A 324 19.54 3.64 -0.02
C LEU A 324 20.66 3.40 1.01
N LYS A 325 21.09 4.43 1.73
CA LYS A 325 22.09 4.27 2.80
C LYS A 325 21.58 3.47 3.98
N PHE A 326 20.28 3.57 4.30
CA PHE A 326 19.69 2.76 5.36
C PHE A 326 19.46 1.32 4.94
N ILE A 327 19.08 1.07 3.68
CA ILE A 327 18.95 -0.29 3.12
C ILE A 327 20.32 -0.99 3.04
N GLY A 328 21.38 -0.25 2.68
CA GLY A 328 22.72 -0.81 2.52
C GLY A 328 22.81 -1.84 1.37
N ASP A 329 23.32 -3.03 1.68
CA ASP A 329 23.45 -4.14 0.72
C ASP A 329 22.31 -5.17 0.84
N GLU A 330 21.32 -4.93 1.70
CA GLU A 330 20.20 -5.83 1.92
C GLU A 330 19.22 -5.81 0.75
N GLU A 331 18.50 -6.91 0.55
CA GLU A 331 17.36 -6.94 -0.37
C GLU A 331 16.18 -6.20 0.26
N SER A 332 15.53 -5.35 -0.53
CA SER A 332 14.36 -4.59 -0.07
C SER A 332 13.34 -4.47 -1.18
N PRO A 333 12.04 -4.66 -0.88
CA PRO A 333 10.99 -4.56 -1.89
C PRO A 333 10.87 -3.17 -2.52
N ILE A 334 11.32 -2.11 -1.82
CA ILE A 334 11.27 -0.73 -2.31
C ILE A 334 12.50 -0.30 -3.09
N LEU A 335 13.48 -1.18 -3.25
CA LEU A 335 14.76 -0.84 -3.85
C LEU A 335 14.62 -0.36 -5.30
N THR A 336 13.79 -1.04 -6.08
CA THR A 336 13.51 -0.69 -7.47
C THR A 336 12.87 0.68 -7.59
N ASP A 337 11.89 0.98 -6.74
CA ASP A 337 11.18 2.26 -6.76
C ASP A 337 12.10 3.41 -6.37
N ILE A 338 12.97 3.21 -5.37
CA ILE A 338 13.95 4.22 -4.97
C ILE A 338 14.91 4.51 -6.12
N TYR A 339 15.48 3.50 -6.77
CA TYR A 339 16.39 3.70 -7.90
C TYR A 339 15.69 4.36 -9.09
N SER A 340 14.46 3.95 -9.42
CA SER A 340 13.68 4.53 -10.49
C SER A 340 13.42 6.02 -10.26
N ASN A 341 12.99 6.39 -9.05
CA ASN A 341 12.73 7.78 -8.69
C ASN A 341 14.02 8.61 -8.56
N GLU A 342 15.12 8.03 -8.07
CA GLU A 342 16.43 8.66 -8.03
C GLU A 342 16.91 9.02 -9.46
N ALA A 343 16.83 8.06 -10.38
CA ALA A 343 17.17 8.26 -11.78
C ALA A 343 16.26 9.30 -12.46
N TYR A 344 14.96 9.30 -12.13
CA TYR A 344 14.01 10.32 -12.58
C TYR A 344 14.42 11.73 -12.13
N CYS A 345 14.75 11.93 -10.85
CA CYS A 345 15.20 13.22 -10.36
C CYS A 345 16.48 13.70 -11.08
N LEU A 346 17.44 12.81 -11.30
CA LEU A 346 18.67 13.12 -12.02
C LEU A 346 18.39 13.53 -13.48
N SER A 347 17.48 12.84 -14.18
CA SER A 347 17.08 13.19 -15.54
C SER A 347 16.43 14.57 -15.60
N LYS A 348 15.56 14.91 -14.64
CA LYS A 348 14.94 16.24 -14.55
C LYS A 348 15.95 17.37 -14.26
N MET A 349 17.05 17.05 -13.61
CA MET A 349 18.18 17.99 -13.44
C MET A 349 19.14 18.04 -14.65
N GLY A 350 18.87 17.25 -15.70
CA GLY A 350 19.74 17.15 -16.90
C GLY A 350 21.04 16.37 -16.65
N ARG A 351 21.12 15.60 -15.55
CA ARG A 351 22.27 14.75 -15.17
C ARG A 351 22.10 13.34 -15.75
N TYR A 352 21.94 13.24 -17.07
CA TYR A 352 21.57 11.99 -17.74
C TYR A 352 22.59 10.87 -17.57
N GLU A 353 23.91 11.18 -17.64
CA GLU A 353 24.96 10.18 -17.44
C GLU A 353 24.86 9.51 -16.07
N GLU A 354 24.58 10.29 -15.04
CA GLU A 354 24.39 9.78 -13.67
C GLU A 354 23.08 8.99 -13.55
N ALA A 355 22.01 9.44 -14.19
CA ALA A 355 20.74 8.72 -14.22
C ALA A 355 20.92 7.32 -14.84
N HIS A 356 21.64 7.20 -15.96
CA HIS A 356 21.95 5.89 -16.57
C HIS A 356 22.80 5.01 -15.65
N GLN A 357 23.80 5.58 -14.94
CA GLN A 357 24.60 4.83 -13.97
C GLN A 357 23.73 4.26 -12.83
N ILE A 358 22.73 5.02 -12.38
CA ILE A 358 21.77 4.54 -11.38
C ILE A 358 20.96 3.37 -11.94
N CYS A 359 20.43 3.49 -13.17
CA CYS A 359 19.67 2.42 -13.82
C CYS A 359 20.53 1.14 -13.97
N GLU A 360 21.81 1.25 -14.40
CA GLU A 360 22.70 0.11 -14.52
C GLU A 360 22.96 -0.57 -13.16
N ARG A 361 23.26 0.22 -12.13
CA ARG A 361 23.45 -0.30 -10.76
C ARG A 361 22.20 -1.00 -10.23
N ALA A 362 21.02 -0.48 -10.55
CA ALA A 362 19.75 -1.08 -10.16
C ALA A 362 19.50 -2.42 -10.88
N LYS A 363 19.80 -2.49 -12.18
CA LYS A 363 19.68 -3.72 -12.99
C LYS A 363 20.62 -4.83 -12.52
N GLU A 364 21.79 -4.50 -11.94
CA GLU A 364 22.68 -5.50 -11.33
C GLU A 364 22.01 -6.22 -10.14
N LYS A 365 21.14 -5.50 -9.40
CA LYS A 365 20.41 -6.05 -8.24
C LYS A 365 19.07 -6.67 -8.64
N THR A 366 18.36 -6.07 -9.59
CA THR A 366 17.00 -6.48 -10.03
C THR A 366 16.89 -6.53 -11.57
N PRO A 367 17.55 -7.49 -12.24
CA PRO A 367 17.66 -7.50 -13.70
C PRO A 367 16.33 -7.73 -14.45
N GLU A 368 15.33 -8.29 -13.80
CA GLU A 368 14.01 -8.59 -14.38
C GLU A 368 12.96 -7.49 -14.09
N SER A 369 13.36 -6.37 -13.51
CA SER A 369 12.43 -5.29 -13.18
C SER A 369 12.04 -4.49 -14.43
N ALA A 370 10.80 -4.63 -14.88
CA ALA A 370 10.23 -3.82 -15.98
C ALA A 370 10.29 -2.32 -15.68
N GLU A 371 10.13 -1.94 -14.41
CA GLU A 371 10.16 -0.55 -13.94
C GLU A 371 11.45 0.18 -14.32
N LEU A 372 12.59 -0.46 -14.12
CA LEU A 372 13.90 0.13 -14.44
C LEU A 372 14.07 0.36 -15.94
N TYR A 373 13.59 -0.55 -16.77
CA TYR A 373 13.64 -0.38 -18.23
C TYR A 373 12.62 0.65 -18.72
N LEU A 374 11.47 0.78 -18.07
CA LEU A 374 10.54 1.86 -18.34
C LEU A 374 11.16 3.22 -18.03
N GLN A 375 11.80 3.34 -16.87
CA GLN A 375 12.47 4.57 -16.44
C GLN A 375 13.68 4.91 -17.36
N GLU A 376 14.50 3.93 -17.71
CA GLU A 376 15.61 4.16 -18.63
C GLU A 376 15.14 4.62 -20.01
N GLY A 377 14.08 3.99 -20.55
CA GLY A 377 13.47 4.42 -21.80
C GLY A 377 12.94 5.85 -21.72
N TYR A 378 12.36 6.24 -20.57
CA TYR A 378 11.95 7.63 -20.32
C TYR A 378 13.16 8.59 -20.35
N ILE A 379 14.30 8.24 -19.71
CA ILE A 379 15.51 9.06 -19.71
C ILE A 379 16.03 9.23 -21.14
N TYR A 380 16.09 8.16 -21.95
CA TYR A 380 16.48 8.26 -23.35
C TYR A 380 15.51 9.15 -24.16
N LEU A 381 14.20 9.14 -23.83
CA LEU A 381 13.24 10.02 -24.48
C LEU A 381 13.50 11.51 -24.15
N GLU A 382 13.86 11.81 -22.88
CA GLU A 382 14.29 13.15 -22.46
C GLU A 382 15.55 13.62 -23.22
N GLU A 383 16.50 12.72 -23.48
CA GLU A 383 17.70 12.97 -24.30
C GLU A 383 17.40 13.05 -25.80
N LYS A 384 16.16 12.77 -26.23
CA LYS A 384 15.73 12.67 -27.64
C LYS A 384 16.33 11.47 -28.39
N GLU A 385 16.82 10.49 -27.69
CA GLU A 385 17.36 9.22 -28.21
C GLU A 385 16.23 8.19 -28.38
N ILE A 386 15.27 8.48 -29.28
CA ILE A 386 14.00 7.73 -29.41
C ILE A 386 14.23 6.24 -29.67
N ASP A 387 15.24 5.89 -30.48
CA ASP A 387 15.49 4.50 -30.82
C ASP A 387 15.98 3.71 -29.60
N LYS A 388 16.84 4.29 -28.75
CA LYS A 388 17.27 3.69 -27.49
C LYS A 388 16.12 3.57 -26.49
N ALA A 389 15.26 4.59 -26.44
CA ALA A 389 14.04 4.53 -25.61
C ALA A 389 13.17 3.32 -25.98
N LYS A 390 12.97 3.09 -27.28
CA LYS A 390 12.21 1.92 -27.76
C LYS A 390 12.89 0.60 -27.39
N GLU A 391 14.21 0.49 -27.53
CA GLU A 391 14.98 -0.72 -27.17
C GLU A 391 14.79 -1.04 -25.67
N SER A 392 14.90 -0.06 -24.79
CA SER A 392 14.65 -0.24 -23.35
C SER A 392 13.20 -0.65 -23.07
N TRP A 393 12.23 -0.03 -23.71
CA TRP A 393 10.81 -0.37 -23.52
C TRP A 393 10.44 -1.76 -24.09
N GLU A 394 11.10 -2.22 -25.15
CA GLU A 394 10.95 -3.59 -25.63
C GLU A 394 11.42 -4.61 -24.58
N VAL A 395 12.46 -4.27 -23.81
CA VAL A 395 12.88 -5.09 -22.67
C VAL A 395 11.83 -5.04 -21.57
N ALA A 396 11.33 -3.85 -21.21
CA ALA A 396 10.29 -3.69 -20.20
C ALA A 396 9.04 -4.55 -20.52
N ILE A 397 8.57 -4.51 -21.78
CA ILE A 397 7.43 -5.34 -22.23
C ILE A 397 7.74 -6.85 -22.14
N ARG A 398 8.99 -7.27 -22.35
CA ARG A 398 9.36 -8.68 -22.17
C ARG A 398 9.39 -9.12 -20.71
N CYS A 399 9.79 -8.22 -19.80
CA CYS A 399 9.79 -8.46 -18.35
C CYS A 399 8.36 -8.49 -17.78
N ALA A 400 7.51 -7.57 -18.21
CA ALA A 400 6.10 -7.48 -17.80
C ALA A 400 5.19 -7.27 -19.03
N PRO A 401 4.73 -8.36 -19.69
CA PRO A 401 3.89 -8.29 -20.89
C PRO A 401 2.41 -8.02 -20.54
N GLU A 402 2.17 -6.92 -19.85
CA GLU A 402 0.86 -6.51 -19.31
C GLU A 402 0.38 -5.23 -19.99
N ALA A 403 -0.94 -5.00 -19.97
CA ALA A 403 -1.54 -3.79 -20.52
C ALA A 403 -0.99 -2.53 -19.83
N GLU A 404 -0.77 -2.57 -18.52
CA GLU A 404 -0.27 -1.43 -17.74
C GLU A 404 1.12 -0.96 -18.23
N THR A 405 2.04 -1.87 -18.54
CA THR A 405 3.34 -1.52 -19.14
C THR A 405 3.19 -0.73 -20.43
N LEU A 406 2.30 -1.16 -21.32
CA LEU A 406 2.01 -0.48 -22.59
C LEU A 406 1.30 0.86 -22.37
N ILE A 407 0.39 0.96 -21.43
CA ILE A 407 -0.28 2.21 -21.04
C ILE A 407 0.76 3.24 -20.60
N ARG A 408 1.69 2.85 -19.75
CA ARG A 408 2.76 3.75 -19.26
C ARG A 408 3.66 4.23 -20.39
N ILE A 409 4.09 3.35 -21.29
CA ILE A 409 4.85 3.73 -22.48
C ILE A 409 4.02 4.68 -23.36
N GLY A 410 2.74 4.40 -23.56
CA GLY A 410 1.80 5.26 -24.26
C GLY A 410 1.73 6.66 -23.65
N ASN A 411 1.65 6.75 -22.32
CA ASN A 411 1.66 8.03 -21.60
C ASN A 411 2.97 8.80 -21.80
N TYR A 412 4.13 8.13 -21.80
CA TYR A 412 5.40 8.79 -22.12
C TYR A 412 5.39 9.38 -23.53
N TYR A 413 4.89 8.65 -24.54
CA TYR A 413 4.74 9.17 -25.89
C TYR A 413 3.75 10.35 -25.97
N LEU A 414 2.64 10.31 -25.20
CA LEU A 414 1.68 11.43 -25.15
C LEU A 414 2.33 12.72 -24.64
N ASN A 415 3.13 12.62 -23.57
CA ASN A 415 3.84 13.77 -22.98
C ASN A 415 4.81 14.45 -23.96
N TYR A 416 5.32 13.69 -24.93
CA TYR A 416 6.21 14.21 -25.99
C TYR A 416 5.48 14.45 -27.31
N ASN A 417 4.14 14.51 -27.30
CA ASN A 417 3.29 14.73 -28.48
C ASN A 417 3.53 13.73 -29.63
N MET A 418 3.96 12.52 -29.29
CA MET A 418 4.18 11.42 -30.24
C MET A 418 2.90 10.58 -30.37
N LEU A 419 1.84 11.19 -30.88
CA LEU A 419 0.47 10.68 -30.82
C LEU A 419 0.28 9.32 -31.49
N GLU A 420 0.94 9.06 -32.62
CA GLU A 420 0.85 7.77 -33.33
C GLU A 420 1.48 6.62 -32.51
N ASN A 421 2.63 6.88 -31.88
CA ASN A 421 3.28 5.89 -31.03
C ASN A 421 2.43 5.60 -29.79
N ALA A 422 1.82 6.63 -29.20
CA ALA A 422 0.91 6.47 -28.07
C ALA A 422 -0.32 5.65 -28.46
N ARG A 423 -0.92 5.91 -29.63
CA ARG A 423 -2.06 5.14 -30.14
C ARG A 423 -1.71 3.67 -30.29
N MET A 424 -0.58 3.35 -30.92
CA MET A 424 -0.12 1.97 -31.09
C MET A 424 0.01 1.23 -29.75
N CYS A 425 0.60 1.87 -28.73
CA CYS A 425 0.75 1.26 -27.40
C CYS A 425 -0.62 1.03 -26.73
N LEU A 426 -1.52 2.02 -26.79
CA LEU A 426 -2.85 1.90 -26.16
C LEU A 426 -3.75 0.90 -26.87
N GLU A 427 -3.68 0.79 -28.22
CA GLU A 427 -4.43 -0.22 -28.99
C GLU A 427 -3.91 -1.63 -28.71
N GLU A 428 -2.60 -1.81 -28.54
CA GLU A 428 -2.02 -3.08 -28.14
C GLU A 428 -2.39 -3.43 -26.68
N ALA A 429 -2.38 -2.45 -25.76
CA ALA A 429 -2.87 -2.63 -24.39
C ALA A 429 -4.35 -3.08 -24.38
N LYS A 430 -5.20 -2.45 -25.23
CA LYS A 430 -6.60 -2.84 -25.38
C LYS A 430 -6.77 -4.26 -25.92
N ARG A 431 -5.84 -4.72 -26.75
CA ARG A 431 -5.84 -6.09 -27.27
C ARG A 431 -5.50 -7.11 -26.18
N LEU A 432 -4.57 -6.77 -25.26
CA LEU A 432 -4.20 -7.63 -24.13
C LEU A 432 -5.30 -7.69 -23.09
N GLU A 433 -5.84 -6.54 -22.71
CA GLU A 433 -6.89 -6.41 -21.69
C GLU A 433 -8.07 -5.60 -22.22
N PRO A 434 -9.02 -6.25 -22.93
CA PRO A 434 -10.15 -5.56 -23.56
C PRO A 434 -11.05 -4.79 -22.59
N GLU A 435 -11.13 -5.21 -21.34
CA GLU A 435 -12.01 -4.63 -20.32
C GLU A 435 -11.28 -3.71 -19.32
N HIS A 436 -10.03 -3.34 -19.62
CA HIS A 436 -9.26 -2.47 -18.73
C HIS A 436 -9.92 -1.08 -18.63
N PRO A 437 -10.28 -0.60 -17.42
CA PRO A 437 -11.17 0.54 -17.25
C PRO A 437 -10.63 1.88 -17.79
N SER A 438 -9.31 2.03 -17.89
CA SER A 438 -8.71 3.31 -18.28
C SER A 438 -8.26 3.40 -19.74
N ILE A 439 -8.29 2.32 -20.52
CA ILE A 439 -7.75 2.32 -21.89
C ILE A 439 -8.70 3.06 -22.84
N ASP A 440 -10.00 2.80 -22.77
CA ASP A 440 -10.97 3.41 -23.68
C ASP A 440 -11.05 4.91 -23.50
N ILE A 441 -10.98 5.39 -22.26
CA ILE A 441 -10.95 6.82 -21.96
C ILE A 441 -9.71 7.51 -22.56
N ARG A 442 -8.53 6.82 -22.50
CA ARG A 442 -7.28 7.33 -23.09
C ARG A 442 -7.32 7.33 -24.61
N LEU A 443 -7.86 6.27 -25.22
CA LEU A 443 -8.03 6.19 -26.67
C LEU A 443 -9.03 7.21 -27.18
N ALA A 444 -10.16 7.41 -26.49
CA ALA A 444 -11.13 8.45 -26.81
C ALA A 444 -10.48 9.84 -26.73
N SER A 445 -9.78 10.14 -25.64
CA SER A 445 -9.06 11.41 -25.47
C SER A 445 -8.00 11.63 -26.56
N LEU A 446 -7.26 10.59 -26.93
CA LEU A 446 -6.26 10.64 -27.99
C LEU A 446 -6.89 10.91 -29.36
N CYS A 447 -8.05 10.30 -29.66
CA CYS A 447 -8.79 10.53 -30.88
C CYS A 447 -9.26 12.00 -31.00
N LEU A 448 -9.69 12.61 -29.88
CA LEU A 448 -10.01 14.04 -29.83
C LEU A 448 -8.80 14.91 -30.15
N ILE A 449 -7.63 14.62 -29.56
CA ILE A 449 -6.39 15.36 -29.85
C ILE A 449 -6.02 15.24 -31.32
N GLN A 450 -6.24 14.08 -31.94
CA GLN A 450 -5.96 13.83 -33.37
C GLN A 450 -7.07 14.31 -34.32
N GLN A 451 -8.19 14.84 -33.81
CA GLN A 451 -9.38 15.19 -34.58
C GLN A 451 -9.99 13.99 -35.32
N ASP A 452 -9.86 12.79 -34.75
CA ASP A 452 -10.44 11.55 -35.25
C ASP A 452 -11.81 11.32 -34.60
N TYR A 453 -12.85 11.98 -35.18
CA TYR A 453 -14.22 11.89 -34.66
C TYR A 453 -14.75 10.46 -34.61
N LYS A 454 -14.52 9.67 -35.67
CA LYS A 454 -15.00 8.28 -35.72
C LYS A 454 -14.32 7.39 -34.67
N GLY A 455 -13.03 7.61 -34.45
CA GLY A 455 -12.29 6.93 -33.39
C GLY A 455 -12.82 7.31 -32.00
N PHE A 456 -13.08 8.60 -31.77
CA PHE A 456 -13.66 9.08 -30.52
C PHE A 456 -15.02 8.42 -30.25
N GLU A 457 -15.95 8.48 -31.20
CA GLU A 457 -17.28 7.89 -31.04
C GLU A 457 -17.19 6.39 -30.74
N LYS A 458 -16.35 5.65 -31.46
CA LYS A 458 -16.12 4.23 -31.26
C LYS A 458 -15.70 3.90 -29.81
N TYR A 459 -14.74 4.64 -29.25
CA TYR A 459 -14.24 4.35 -27.89
C TYR A 459 -15.16 4.94 -26.82
N ASN A 460 -15.79 6.07 -27.08
CA ASN A 460 -16.73 6.70 -26.15
C ASN A 460 -17.99 5.87 -25.91
N GLN A 461 -18.48 5.14 -26.93
CA GLN A 461 -19.60 4.22 -26.78
C GLN A 461 -19.31 2.99 -25.89
N LEU A 462 -18.03 2.72 -25.63
CA LEU A 462 -17.62 1.62 -24.73
C LEU A 462 -17.54 2.04 -23.26
N LEU A 463 -17.67 3.34 -22.98
CA LEU A 463 -17.61 3.88 -21.61
C LEU A 463 -19.01 3.91 -20.98
N ASP A 464 -19.07 3.62 -19.68
CA ASP A 464 -20.29 3.71 -18.88
C ASP A 464 -20.03 4.53 -17.59
N PRO A 465 -20.53 5.76 -17.47
CA PRO A 465 -21.24 6.51 -18.51
C PRO A 465 -20.29 7.00 -19.62
N PRO A 466 -20.80 7.27 -20.84
CA PRO A 466 -20.02 7.90 -21.89
C PRO A 466 -19.49 9.27 -21.43
N LEU A 467 -18.27 9.60 -21.85
CA LEU A 467 -17.68 10.91 -21.57
C LEU A 467 -18.59 12.00 -22.15
N ASN A 468 -19.04 12.91 -21.32
CA ASN A 468 -19.58 14.14 -21.84
C ASN A 468 -18.41 15.08 -22.21
N LEU A 469 -18.67 15.99 -23.16
CA LEU A 469 -17.65 16.89 -23.69
C LEU A 469 -17.06 17.82 -22.62
N ARG A 470 -17.79 18.07 -21.52
CA ARG A 470 -17.33 18.88 -20.40
C ARG A 470 -16.30 18.12 -19.56
N ASP A 471 -16.54 16.84 -19.29
CA ASP A 471 -15.61 15.98 -18.55
C ASP A 471 -14.30 15.79 -19.34
N VAL A 472 -14.42 15.73 -20.70
CA VAL A 472 -13.25 15.71 -21.57
C VAL A 472 -12.48 17.03 -21.49
N GLN A 473 -13.17 18.18 -21.46
CA GLN A 473 -12.52 19.49 -21.28
C GLN A 473 -11.84 19.60 -19.93
N GLU A 474 -12.45 19.11 -18.86
CA GLU A 474 -11.86 19.07 -17.52
C GLU A 474 -10.68 18.10 -17.46
N ALA A 475 -10.79 16.91 -18.05
CA ALA A 475 -9.69 15.94 -18.14
C ALA A 475 -8.54 16.43 -19.04
N MET A 476 -8.83 17.27 -20.06
CA MET A 476 -7.83 17.88 -20.94
C MET A 476 -7.36 19.27 -20.47
N ALA A 477 -7.99 19.85 -19.47
CA ALA A 477 -7.51 21.06 -18.78
C ALA A 477 -6.18 20.81 -18.03
N LEU A 478 -5.78 19.55 -17.95
CA LEU A 478 -4.47 19.12 -17.51
C LEU A 478 -3.40 19.60 -18.51
N ASP A 479 -2.41 20.28 -18.03
CA ASP A 479 -1.37 21.18 -18.58
C ASP A 479 -0.54 20.76 -19.80
N CYS A 480 -0.89 19.72 -20.57
CA CYS A 480 -0.08 19.26 -21.71
C CYS A 480 -0.58 19.76 -23.08
N VAL A 481 -1.70 20.47 -23.13
CA VAL A 481 -2.28 21.00 -24.38
C VAL A 481 -1.92 22.46 -24.48
N ASP A 482 -1.10 22.82 -25.48
CA ASP A 482 -0.79 24.24 -25.75
C ASP A 482 -2.06 25.04 -26.10
N GLY A 483 -2.02 26.34 -25.88
CA GLY A 483 -3.19 27.19 -26.08
C GLY A 483 -3.76 27.19 -27.51
N ALA A 484 -3.00 26.77 -28.54
CA ALA A 484 -3.45 26.61 -29.92
C ALA A 484 -4.21 25.29 -30.11
N MET A 485 -3.76 24.24 -29.45
CA MET A 485 -4.41 22.92 -29.45
C MET A 485 -5.73 22.96 -28.66
N ARG A 486 -5.75 23.68 -27.52
CA ARG A 486 -6.96 23.91 -26.71
C ARG A 486 -8.06 24.60 -27.55
N LYS A 487 -7.73 25.64 -28.33
CA LYS A 487 -8.67 26.29 -29.22
C LYS A 487 -9.22 25.37 -30.31
N LYS A 488 -8.41 24.47 -30.85
CA LYS A 488 -8.87 23.51 -31.87
C LYS A 488 -9.82 22.46 -31.26
N ILE A 489 -9.56 22.05 -30.06
CA ILE A 489 -10.42 21.11 -29.32
C ILE A 489 -11.74 21.79 -28.99
N ASP A 490 -11.73 23.03 -28.49
CA ASP A 490 -12.93 23.81 -28.21
C ASP A 490 -13.78 24.04 -29.46
N GLN A 491 -13.16 24.33 -30.62
CA GLN A 491 -13.84 24.43 -31.90
C GLN A 491 -14.47 23.10 -32.34
N PHE A 492 -13.73 22.01 -32.19
CA PHE A 492 -14.20 20.68 -32.57
C PHE A 492 -15.36 20.20 -31.68
N ILE A 493 -15.33 20.51 -30.37
CA ILE A 493 -16.42 20.26 -29.42
C ILE A 493 -17.68 21.04 -29.84
N GLN A 494 -17.52 22.30 -30.25
CA GLN A 494 -18.61 23.15 -30.71
C GLN A 494 -19.24 22.62 -32.01
N GLU A 495 -18.44 22.11 -32.95
CA GLU A 495 -18.90 21.44 -34.17
C GLU A 495 -19.69 20.15 -33.86
N ILE A 496 -19.30 19.38 -32.82
CA ILE A 496 -20.04 18.17 -32.39
C ILE A 496 -21.40 18.55 -31.80
N ASP A 497 -21.45 19.57 -30.94
CA ASP A 497 -22.70 20.00 -30.30
C ASP A 497 -23.68 20.59 -31.34
N GLU A 498 -23.18 21.29 -32.36
CA GLU A 498 -23.98 21.78 -33.49
C GLU A 498 -24.54 20.61 -34.31
N PHE A 499 -23.74 19.56 -34.57
CA PHE A 499 -24.16 18.37 -35.33
C PHE A 499 -25.24 17.55 -34.59
N LYS A 500 -25.12 17.40 -33.28
CA LYS A 500 -26.12 16.70 -32.48
C LYS A 500 -27.45 17.43 -32.39
N ASN A 501 -27.43 18.76 -32.45
CA ASN A 501 -28.63 19.56 -32.45
C ASN A 501 -29.34 19.55 -33.84
N GLU A 502 -28.59 19.41 -34.94
CA GLU A 502 -29.18 19.25 -36.28
C GLU A 502 -29.87 17.88 -36.44
N ASP A 503 -29.29 16.78 -35.90
CA ASP A 503 -29.92 15.45 -35.94
C ASP A 503 -31.18 15.37 -35.02
N SER A 504 -31.26 16.15 -33.95
CA SER A 504 -32.43 16.16 -33.06
C SER A 504 -33.60 16.97 -33.65
N ASP A 505 -33.34 17.92 -34.54
CA ASP A 505 -34.38 18.72 -35.20
C ASP A 505 -34.99 17.97 -36.43
N GLU A 506 -34.28 16.99 -37.03
CA GLU A 506 -34.83 16.15 -38.10
C GLU A 506 -35.77 15.03 -37.58
N ASP A 507 -35.59 14.56 -36.35
CA ASP A 507 -36.45 13.54 -35.72
C ASP A 507 -37.77 14.10 -35.15
N GLU A 508 -37.89 15.44 -34.89
CA GLU A 508 -39.12 16.08 -34.42
C GLU A 508 -40.12 16.37 -35.53
N ASP A 509 -39.69 16.42 -36.80
CA ASP A 509 -40.57 16.72 -37.95
C ASP A 509 -41.26 15.46 -38.56
N GLU A 510 -40.90 14.24 -38.19
CA GLU A 510 -41.55 13.01 -38.71
C GLU A 510 -42.75 12.50 -37.87
N ASP A 511 -43.00 13.03 -36.67
CA ASP A 511 -44.07 12.53 -35.75
C ASP A 511 -45.38 13.36 -35.79
N GLU A 512 -45.54 14.40 -36.64
CA GLU A 512 -46.78 15.21 -36.69
C GLU A 512 -47.83 14.77 -37.74
N ASP A 513 -47.62 13.72 -38.54
CA ASP A 513 -48.53 13.38 -39.66
C ASP A 513 -49.35 12.06 -39.51
N GLU A 514 -49.48 11.48 -38.33
CA GLU A 514 -50.41 10.31 -38.16
C GLU A 514 -51.35 10.47 -36.95
N ASN A 515 -52.36 11.34 -36.99
CA ASN A 515 -53.57 11.20 -36.21
C ASN A 515 -54.77 11.93 -36.79
N GLU A 516 -55.24 11.54 -37.97
CA GLU A 516 -56.63 11.77 -38.41
C GLU A 516 -57.40 10.43 -38.38
N TYR A 517 -58.17 10.17 -37.32
CA TYR A 517 -59.27 9.21 -37.34
C TYR A 517 -60.61 9.93 -37.33
N PRO A 518 -61.53 9.62 -38.26
CA PRO A 518 -62.83 10.26 -38.33
C PRO A 518 -63.80 9.64 -37.28
N ASP A 519 -64.60 10.52 -36.68
CA ASP A 519 -65.81 10.22 -35.93
C ASP A 519 -66.75 9.28 -36.71
N GLU A 520 -67.08 8.13 -36.17
CA GLU A 520 -68.32 7.43 -36.48
C GLU A 520 -69.27 7.43 -35.29
N LYS A 521 -70.41 7.97 -35.59
CA LYS A 521 -71.62 8.08 -34.75
C LYS A 521 -72.37 6.77 -34.62
N GLU A 522 -72.95 6.60 -33.44
CA GLU A 522 -74.32 6.18 -33.16
C GLU A 522 -74.76 4.71 -33.40
N ASN A 523 -75.42 4.34 -32.37
CA ASN A 523 -76.69 3.57 -32.24
C ASN A 523 -76.59 2.09 -31.80
N ASP A 524 -77.02 1.75 -30.70
CA ASP A 524 -78.19 1.34 -29.93
C ASP A 524 -77.82 0.74 -28.57
#